data_452f3294511249241d443b3809dd6e5b
#
_entry.id   452f3294511249241d443b3809dd6e5b
#
_cell.length_a   1.000
_cell.length_b   1.000
_cell.length_c   1.000
_cell.angle_alpha   90.00
_cell.angle_beta   90.00
_cell.angle_gamma   90.00
#
_symmetry.space_group_name_H-M   'P 1'
#
loop_
_entity.id
_entity.type
_entity.pdbx_description
1 polymer ?
#
loop_
_entity_poly.entity_id
_entity_poly.type
_entity_poly.pdbx_seq_one_letter_code
_entity_poly.pdbx_strand_id
1 'polypeptide(L)'
;MTLPFPAALGRLAAVAALAAVAGCSGAKPTPAPAPASDPRNALKAGLFDAGEAVSNLRVTARATSPQGFLGITNSDLAFTGNYAIQGNYNGPVIWDISNPSKPTLVTAYACPASQNDVSVYKNLMFMSAEAQNGRIDCAPGGVRETVSAQRMRGVRVFDITDIKAPKLVANVQTCRGSHTHTVLEDPKDKANVYIYVSGSSSIRPSAELAGCAGDVASTDASSSRLRIEIIKVPLADPSKAAVVGRANIFTGLKEPPRHGLSDADKEAASSQLARARAAGAFIARNPQSGADMVVPPQLVRMALDSIVKARGGSGVATAADSSALRGGIQGVMNRMFAAAPGGGGDGAVSERSQCHDITVYPALGLAGGACEGHGLLLDISDPVNPVRLDAVADSNFAYWHSATFSNDGTKMLFSDEWGGGGAPKCRAGDKAEWGANAIFEIVNRKLVFKSYYKIPTYQTANENCVAHNGSLIPIPGRDVMVQAWYQGGISVFDWTDPAKPFEIASFDRGPVDSTRMVSGGSWSVYWYNGQIVSSEIARGLDVAEMIPSRFVTQNEIDAANTVKFTELNAQGQPKLEWPPSFALAK
;
A
#
# COMPACT_ATOMS: atom_id res chain seq x y z
N MET A 1 -1.84 80.04 -19.59
CA MET A 1 -1.97 81.16 -18.62
C MET A 1 -1.48 80.62 -17.27
N THR A 2 -0.23 80.89 -17.02
CA THR A 2 0.37 81.60 -15.88
C THR A 2 0.04 81.10 -14.49
N LEU A 3 1.08 80.58 -13.88
CA LEU A 3 1.46 80.44 -12.45
C LEU A 3 1.05 81.65 -11.58
N PRO A 4 1.18 81.71 -10.25
CA PRO A 4 2.41 81.31 -9.55
C PRO A 4 2.29 80.70 -8.13
N PHE A 5 3.43 80.15 -7.63
CA PHE A 5 3.81 79.93 -6.24
C PHE A 5 3.82 81.17 -5.36
N PRO A 6 3.86 81.06 -4.01
CA PRO A 6 5.10 81.36 -3.35
C PRO A 6 5.57 80.40 -2.21
N ALA A 7 6.83 80.43 -2.02
CA ALA A 7 7.65 79.75 -1.00
C ALA A 7 7.53 80.40 0.40
N ALA A 8 7.71 79.59 1.45
CA ALA A 8 8.20 80.09 2.74
C ALA A 8 9.14 79.05 3.39
N LEU A 9 10.35 79.51 3.69
CA LEU A 9 11.43 78.90 4.46
C LEU A 9 11.03 78.64 5.94
N GLY A 10 11.55 77.61 6.53
CA GLY A 10 11.47 77.43 7.97
C GLY A 10 12.27 76.26 8.55
N ARG A 11 13.55 76.44 8.75
CA ARG A 11 14.41 75.88 9.82
C ARG A 11 14.64 74.41 10.00
N LEU A 12 15.89 73.95 9.79
CA LEU A 12 16.54 72.75 10.24
C LEU A 12 16.48 72.62 11.78
N ALA A 13 16.06 71.38 12.22
CA ALA A 13 16.47 70.84 13.51
C ALA A 13 17.00 69.43 13.30
N ALA A 14 18.30 69.26 13.45
CA ALA A 14 18.96 67.96 13.43
C ALA A 14 18.61 67.21 14.70
N VAL A 15 17.96 66.07 14.56
CA VAL A 15 17.84 65.08 15.63
C VAL A 15 18.64 63.84 15.22
N ALA A 16 19.72 63.59 15.93
CA ALA A 16 20.52 62.39 15.80
C ALA A 16 19.72 61.21 16.34
N ALA A 17 19.28 60.34 15.44
CA ALA A 17 18.69 59.03 15.83
C ALA A 17 19.83 58.02 15.95
N LEU A 18 20.16 57.59 17.18
CA LEU A 18 20.92 56.37 17.42
C LEU A 18 20.14 55.17 16.89
N ALA A 19 20.64 54.54 15.83
CA ALA A 19 20.16 53.21 15.40
C ALA A 19 20.69 52.18 16.38
N ALA A 20 19.81 51.71 17.30
CA ALA A 20 20.05 50.49 18.04
C ALA A 20 19.84 49.31 17.09
N VAL A 21 20.92 48.66 16.69
CA VAL A 21 20.89 47.38 16.01
C VAL A 21 20.45 46.33 17.04
N ALA A 22 19.14 46.07 17.11
CA ALA A 22 18.62 44.92 17.80
C ALA A 22 18.96 43.69 16.95
N GLY A 23 19.98 42.92 17.35
CA GLY A 23 20.29 41.64 16.81
C GLY A 23 19.09 40.71 17.05
N CYS A 24 18.39 40.35 16.00
CA CYS A 24 17.45 39.20 16.04
C CYS A 24 18.28 37.94 16.24
N SER A 25 18.53 37.56 17.48
CA SER A 25 18.89 36.22 17.83
C SER A 25 17.66 35.37 17.50
N GLY A 26 17.72 34.62 16.39
CA GLY A 26 16.71 33.62 16.02
C GLY A 26 16.54 32.66 17.19
N ALA A 27 15.45 32.82 17.94
CA ALA A 27 15.05 31.84 18.90
C ALA A 27 14.84 30.54 18.12
N LYS A 28 15.62 29.50 18.45
CA LYS A 28 15.33 28.15 17.99
C LYS A 28 13.86 27.86 18.33
N PRO A 29 13.05 27.33 17.40
CA PRO A 29 11.69 26.95 17.73
C PRO A 29 11.74 26.01 18.94
N THR A 30 11.06 26.38 19.98
CA THR A 30 10.87 25.53 21.17
C THR A 30 10.23 24.23 20.66
N PRO A 31 10.79 23.05 20.94
CA PRO A 31 10.13 21.80 20.59
C PRO A 31 8.70 21.83 21.13
N ALA A 32 7.73 21.44 20.29
CA ALA A 32 6.37 21.28 20.77
C ALA A 32 6.40 20.40 22.02
N PRO A 33 5.61 20.68 23.07
CA PRO A 33 5.56 19.84 24.24
C PRO A 33 5.24 18.41 23.77
N ALA A 34 6.02 17.43 24.27
CA ALA A 34 5.75 16.02 24.00
C ALA A 34 4.27 15.76 24.34
N PRO A 35 3.48 15.15 23.46
CA PRO A 35 2.09 14.83 23.78
C PRO A 35 2.06 14.06 25.08
N ALA A 36 1.09 14.35 25.94
CA ALA A 36 0.81 13.56 27.14
C ALA A 36 0.79 12.10 26.67
N SER A 37 1.52 11.21 27.35
CA SER A 37 1.89 9.87 26.90
C SER A 37 0.70 9.16 26.24
N ASP A 38 0.72 9.07 24.90
CA ASP A 38 -0.27 8.29 24.16
C ASP A 38 -0.13 6.84 24.63
N PRO A 39 -1.23 6.16 25.01
CA PRO A 39 -1.17 4.80 25.55
C PRO A 39 -0.62 3.77 24.55
N ARG A 40 -0.53 4.09 23.27
CA ARG A 40 0.08 3.26 22.24
C ARG A 40 1.60 3.28 22.29
N ASN A 41 2.21 4.29 22.92
CA ASN A 41 3.65 4.39 23.01
C ASN A 41 4.21 3.27 23.89
N ALA A 42 5.17 2.51 23.36
CA ALA A 42 5.89 1.45 24.07
C ALA A 42 4.99 0.33 24.65
N LEU A 43 4.01 -0.14 23.88
CA LEU A 43 3.23 -1.31 24.24
C LEU A 43 4.13 -2.55 24.38
N LYS A 44 3.76 -3.47 25.29
CA LYS A 44 4.44 -4.76 25.44
C LYS A 44 4.39 -5.53 24.13
N ALA A 45 5.55 -6.02 23.68
CA ALA A 45 5.64 -6.91 22.54
C ALA A 45 5.13 -8.32 22.86
N GLY A 46 4.63 -9.02 21.84
CA GLY A 46 4.23 -10.43 21.94
C GLY A 46 3.37 -10.88 20.78
N LEU A 47 3.46 -12.17 20.40
CA LEU A 47 2.62 -12.69 19.33
C LEU A 47 1.13 -12.73 19.75
N PHE A 48 0.82 -13.27 20.94
CA PHE A 48 -0.56 -13.40 21.44
C PHE A 48 -0.79 -12.70 22.79
N ASP A 49 0.26 -12.25 23.45
CA ASP A 49 0.24 -11.60 24.75
C ASP A 49 0.78 -10.16 24.70
N ALA A 50 0.76 -9.55 23.53
CA ALA A 50 1.11 -8.14 23.35
C ALA A 50 0.21 -7.23 24.21
N GLY A 51 0.74 -6.08 24.60
CA GLY A 51 -0.04 -5.02 25.20
C GLY A 51 -1.03 -4.44 24.17
N GLU A 52 -2.12 -3.87 24.64
CA GLU A 52 -3.14 -3.26 23.79
C GLU A 52 -3.52 -1.86 24.28
N ALA A 53 -3.82 -0.97 23.34
CA ALA A 53 -4.38 0.34 23.59
C ALA A 53 -5.62 0.54 22.73
N VAL A 54 -6.73 0.96 23.34
CA VAL A 54 -8.01 1.16 22.66
C VAL A 54 -8.57 2.52 23.05
N SER A 55 -9.04 3.28 22.08
CA SER A 55 -9.71 4.56 22.28
C SER A 55 -10.98 4.63 21.41
N ASN A 56 -12.13 4.87 22.04
CA ASN A 56 -13.44 5.04 21.38
C ASN A 56 -13.88 3.88 20.46
N LEU A 57 -13.28 2.71 20.63
CA LEU A 57 -13.66 1.43 20.02
C LEU A 57 -13.92 0.39 21.11
N ARG A 58 -14.66 -0.65 20.77
CA ARG A 58 -14.77 -1.87 21.57
C ARG A 58 -14.29 -3.04 20.71
N VAL A 59 -13.17 -3.67 21.07
CA VAL A 59 -12.71 -4.90 20.44
C VAL A 59 -13.58 -6.05 20.89
N THR A 60 -14.30 -6.68 19.96
CA THR A 60 -15.30 -7.71 20.25
C THR A 60 -14.74 -9.12 20.09
N ALA A 61 -13.78 -9.31 19.19
CA ALA A 61 -13.16 -10.62 18.97
C ALA A 61 -11.72 -10.51 18.43
N ARG A 62 -10.97 -11.59 18.68
CA ARG A 62 -9.66 -11.89 18.10
C ARG A 62 -9.65 -13.35 17.71
N ALA A 63 -9.66 -13.65 16.40
CA ALA A 63 -9.63 -15.00 15.89
C ALA A 63 -8.22 -15.31 15.37
N THR A 64 -7.62 -16.37 15.88
CA THR A 64 -6.27 -16.80 15.47
C THR A 64 -6.31 -17.53 14.13
N SER A 65 -5.34 -17.25 13.25
CA SER A 65 -5.18 -17.98 11.98
C SER A 65 -5.16 -19.50 12.21
N PRO A 66 -5.80 -20.28 11.35
CA PRO A 66 -5.89 -21.74 11.53
C PRO A 66 -4.52 -22.41 11.33
N GLN A 67 -4.42 -23.66 11.78
CA GLN A 67 -3.23 -24.49 11.56
C GLN A 67 -2.87 -24.56 10.06
N GLY A 68 -1.59 -24.39 9.74
CA GLY A 68 -1.08 -24.33 8.36
C GLY A 68 -1.15 -22.93 7.72
N PHE A 69 -1.78 -21.96 8.40
CA PHE A 69 -1.83 -20.54 7.99
C PHE A 69 -1.24 -19.62 9.08
N LEU A 70 -1.19 -20.08 10.32
CA LEU A 70 -0.50 -19.37 11.39
C LEU A 70 1.01 -19.29 11.12
N GLY A 71 1.60 -18.12 11.34
CA GLY A 71 3.01 -17.83 11.02
C GLY A 71 3.26 -17.55 9.53
N ILE A 72 2.20 -17.50 8.73
CA ILE A 72 2.22 -17.07 7.33
C ILE A 72 1.42 -15.76 7.25
N THR A 73 1.92 -14.79 6.51
CA THR A 73 1.37 -13.44 6.42
C THR A 73 -0.09 -13.47 5.96
N ASN A 74 -0.98 -12.88 6.75
CA ASN A 74 -2.33 -12.55 6.31
C ASN A 74 -2.27 -11.24 5.49
N SER A 75 -3.09 -11.16 4.45
CA SER A 75 -3.20 -9.99 3.56
C SER A 75 -4.59 -9.37 3.61
N ASP A 76 -5.13 -8.95 2.49
CA ASP A 76 -6.35 -8.15 2.43
C ASP A 76 -7.64 -8.94 2.72
N LEU A 77 -8.76 -8.23 2.79
CA LEU A 77 -10.09 -8.74 3.11
C LEU A 77 -11.08 -8.43 2.00
N ALA A 78 -11.98 -9.39 1.75
CA ALA A 78 -13.22 -9.18 1.01
C ALA A 78 -14.40 -9.74 1.80
N PHE A 79 -15.60 -9.23 1.54
CA PHE A 79 -16.79 -9.60 2.30
C PHE A 79 -17.94 -10.00 1.38
N THR A 80 -18.66 -11.05 1.75
CA THR A 80 -19.91 -11.46 1.10
C THR A 80 -20.88 -12.03 2.12
N GLY A 81 -22.09 -11.45 2.20
CA GLY A 81 -23.10 -11.84 3.20
C GLY A 81 -22.55 -11.75 4.64
N ASN A 82 -22.51 -12.88 5.32
CA ASN A 82 -21.98 -12.97 6.69
C ASN A 82 -20.52 -13.46 6.74
N TYR A 83 -19.79 -13.42 5.64
CA TYR A 83 -18.45 -13.96 5.57
C TYR A 83 -17.40 -12.87 5.33
N ALA A 84 -16.28 -12.97 6.04
CA ALA A 84 -15.04 -12.29 5.72
C ALA A 84 -14.08 -13.30 5.08
N ILE A 85 -13.58 -12.99 3.90
CA ILE A 85 -12.57 -13.76 3.20
C ILE A 85 -11.26 -13.03 3.38
N GLN A 86 -10.32 -13.66 4.08
CA GLN A 86 -9.01 -13.11 4.37
C GLN A 86 -7.98 -13.75 3.45
N GLY A 87 -7.25 -12.94 2.71
CA GLY A 87 -6.07 -13.37 2.00
C GLY A 87 -4.98 -13.82 2.99
N ASN A 88 -4.20 -14.80 2.60
CA ASN A 88 -3.02 -15.25 3.31
C ASN A 88 -2.03 -15.79 2.28
N TYR A 89 -0.74 -15.66 2.51
CA TYR A 89 0.28 -16.10 1.54
C TYR A 89 0.23 -17.60 1.23
N ASN A 90 -0.51 -18.38 2.03
CA ASN A 90 -0.79 -19.79 1.76
C ASN A 90 -2.15 -20.04 1.09
N GLY A 91 -2.98 -19.01 0.90
CA GLY A 91 -4.31 -19.10 0.28
C GLY A 91 -5.40 -18.43 1.13
N PRO A 92 -6.66 -18.39 0.70
CA PRO A 92 -7.73 -17.70 1.42
C PRO A 92 -8.15 -18.44 2.69
N VAL A 93 -8.48 -17.67 3.72
CA VAL A 93 -9.11 -18.11 4.97
C VAL A 93 -10.49 -17.47 5.07
N ILE A 94 -11.54 -18.26 5.22
CA ILE A 94 -12.92 -17.79 5.22
C ILE A 94 -13.48 -17.90 6.63
N TRP A 95 -13.97 -16.76 7.14
CA TRP A 95 -14.53 -16.60 8.47
C TRP A 95 -16.03 -16.31 8.37
N ASP A 96 -16.84 -16.99 9.18
CA ASP A 96 -18.22 -16.59 9.46
C ASP A 96 -18.20 -15.54 10.57
N ILE A 97 -18.64 -14.32 10.23
CA ILE A 97 -18.71 -13.15 11.11
C ILE A 97 -20.18 -12.80 11.46
N SER A 98 -21.13 -13.70 11.27
CA SER A 98 -22.54 -13.50 11.66
C SER A 98 -22.69 -13.19 13.15
N ASN A 99 -21.80 -13.73 13.98
CA ASN A 99 -21.59 -13.32 15.36
C ASN A 99 -20.21 -12.61 15.48
N PRO A 100 -20.19 -11.28 15.46
CA PRO A 100 -18.94 -10.52 15.46
C PRO A 100 -18.11 -10.68 16.75
N SER A 101 -18.72 -11.13 17.84
CA SER A 101 -18.00 -11.45 19.09
C SER A 101 -17.40 -12.86 19.08
N LYS A 102 -17.69 -13.66 18.08
CA LYS A 102 -17.18 -15.03 17.94
C LYS A 102 -17.07 -15.45 16.48
N PRO A 103 -16.17 -14.84 15.69
CA PRO A 103 -15.89 -15.30 14.34
C PRO A 103 -15.52 -16.79 14.35
N THR A 104 -16.04 -17.55 13.41
CA THR A 104 -15.74 -18.97 13.30
C THR A 104 -15.14 -19.31 11.95
N LEU A 105 -14.12 -20.17 11.95
CA LEU A 105 -13.51 -20.65 10.71
C LEU A 105 -14.52 -21.47 9.91
N VAL A 106 -14.77 -21.09 8.66
CA VAL A 106 -15.56 -21.85 7.70
C VAL A 106 -14.68 -22.83 6.95
N THR A 107 -13.61 -22.32 6.34
CA THR A 107 -12.61 -23.10 5.61
C THR A 107 -11.32 -22.31 5.43
N ALA A 108 -10.23 -23.01 5.15
CA ALA A 108 -8.98 -22.45 4.71
C ALA A 108 -8.45 -23.28 3.54
N TYR A 109 -8.23 -22.66 2.40
CA TYR A 109 -7.91 -23.34 1.16
C TYR A 109 -6.48 -23.08 0.75
N ALA A 110 -5.60 -24.09 0.85
CA ALA A 110 -4.18 -23.93 0.49
C ALA A 110 -4.02 -23.77 -1.02
N CYS A 111 -3.52 -22.60 -1.42
CA CYS A 111 -3.22 -22.25 -2.80
C CYS A 111 -2.16 -21.12 -2.86
N PRO A 112 -0.91 -21.42 -2.50
CA PRO A 112 0.10 -20.40 -2.31
C PRO A 112 0.49 -19.72 -3.64
N ALA A 113 0.55 -18.40 -3.62
CA ALA A 113 1.01 -17.61 -4.77
C ALA A 113 1.43 -16.18 -4.39
N SER A 114 2.09 -15.97 -3.27
CA SER A 114 2.44 -14.67 -2.67
C SER A 114 1.28 -14.09 -1.88
N GLN A 115 0.94 -12.82 -2.07
CA GLN A 115 0.01 -12.05 -1.26
C GLN A 115 -1.40 -12.63 -1.22
N ASN A 116 -1.85 -13.19 -2.34
CA ASN A 116 -3.21 -13.77 -2.47
C ASN A 116 -4.31 -12.75 -2.10
N ASP A 117 -4.16 -11.50 -2.55
CA ASP A 117 -5.20 -10.49 -2.43
C ASP A 117 -6.53 -11.03 -2.98
N VAL A 118 -7.64 -10.76 -2.28
CA VAL A 118 -8.94 -11.37 -2.54
C VAL A 118 -10.02 -10.34 -2.83
N SER A 119 -10.92 -10.68 -3.74
CA SER A 119 -12.17 -9.96 -3.95
C SER A 119 -13.31 -10.89 -4.34
N VAL A 120 -14.54 -10.39 -4.26
CA VAL A 120 -15.74 -11.16 -4.54
C VAL A 120 -16.66 -10.44 -5.52
N TYR A 121 -17.42 -11.20 -6.27
CA TYR A 121 -18.55 -10.73 -7.05
C TYR A 121 -19.58 -11.83 -7.20
N LYS A 122 -20.73 -11.71 -6.54
CA LYS A 122 -21.77 -12.74 -6.47
C LYS A 122 -21.20 -14.07 -5.93
N ASN A 123 -21.27 -15.12 -6.73
CA ASN A 123 -20.73 -16.43 -6.39
C ASN A 123 -19.30 -16.66 -6.88
N LEU A 124 -18.57 -15.60 -7.24
CA LEU A 124 -17.19 -15.68 -7.66
C LEU A 124 -16.27 -15.04 -6.62
N MET A 125 -15.13 -15.68 -6.39
CA MET A 125 -14.00 -15.13 -5.67
C MET A 125 -12.82 -15.02 -6.63
N PHE A 126 -12.15 -13.88 -6.61
CA PHE A 126 -10.92 -13.62 -7.35
C PHE A 126 -9.76 -13.61 -6.37
N MET A 127 -8.62 -14.15 -6.81
CA MET A 127 -7.41 -14.20 -5.97
C MET A 127 -6.18 -13.86 -6.80
N SER A 128 -5.42 -12.89 -6.35
CA SER A 128 -4.15 -12.47 -6.95
C SER A 128 -3.08 -13.54 -6.84
N ALA A 129 -2.22 -13.64 -7.86
CA ALA A 129 -1.05 -14.50 -7.88
C ALA A 129 0.12 -13.81 -8.58
N GLU A 130 1.22 -13.56 -7.86
CA GLU A 130 2.40 -12.90 -8.44
C GLU A 130 3.71 -13.65 -8.19
N ALA A 131 3.73 -14.60 -7.25
CA ALA A 131 4.93 -15.35 -6.93
C ALA A 131 5.51 -16.04 -8.17
N GLN A 132 6.82 -15.96 -8.34
CA GLN A 132 7.51 -16.55 -9.49
C GLN A 132 7.44 -18.09 -9.50
N ASN A 133 7.04 -18.70 -8.40
CA ASN A 133 6.89 -20.14 -8.23
C ASN A 133 5.44 -20.62 -8.05
N GLY A 134 4.45 -19.73 -8.17
CA GLY A 134 3.04 -20.12 -8.09
C GLY A 134 2.67 -21.19 -9.13
N ARG A 135 1.71 -22.09 -8.79
CA ARG A 135 1.25 -23.17 -9.66
C ARG A 135 -0.20 -22.97 -10.07
N ILE A 136 -0.53 -23.39 -11.30
CA ILE A 136 -1.91 -23.31 -11.82
C ILE A 136 -2.90 -24.22 -11.07
N ASP A 137 -2.40 -25.28 -10.45
CA ASP A 137 -3.19 -26.32 -9.77
C ASP A 137 -3.19 -26.18 -8.24
N CYS A 138 -2.64 -25.09 -7.72
CA CYS A 138 -2.47 -24.85 -6.27
C CYS A 138 -1.63 -25.91 -5.53
N ALA A 139 -0.97 -26.83 -6.23
CA ALA A 139 -0.18 -27.87 -5.59
C ALA A 139 1.05 -27.30 -4.87
N PRO A 140 1.52 -27.96 -3.80
CA PRO A 140 2.75 -27.55 -3.10
C PRO A 140 4.02 -27.74 -3.96
N GLY A 141 5.14 -27.16 -3.52
CA GLY A 141 6.47 -27.35 -4.12
C GLY A 141 6.84 -26.29 -5.17
N GLY A 142 5.89 -25.56 -5.70
CA GLY A 142 6.14 -24.45 -6.62
C GLY A 142 6.69 -24.86 -7.99
N VAL A 143 6.98 -23.87 -8.84
CA VAL A 143 7.59 -24.00 -10.17
C VAL A 143 9.00 -23.44 -10.13
N ARG A 144 10.00 -24.21 -10.56
CA ARG A 144 11.42 -23.83 -10.52
C ARG A 144 12.02 -23.49 -11.89
N GLU A 145 11.44 -24.01 -12.96
CA GLU A 145 11.88 -23.80 -14.33
C GLU A 145 11.77 -22.31 -14.70
N THR A 146 12.65 -21.81 -15.56
CA THR A 146 12.62 -20.41 -16.04
C THR A 146 11.37 -20.16 -16.90
N VAL A 147 10.96 -21.15 -17.69
CA VAL A 147 9.76 -21.14 -18.53
C VAL A 147 8.92 -22.36 -18.18
N SER A 148 7.67 -22.19 -17.81
CA SER A 148 6.80 -23.30 -17.43
C SER A 148 5.32 -22.99 -17.66
N ALA A 149 4.63 -23.89 -18.36
CA ALA A 149 3.18 -23.85 -18.51
C ALA A 149 2.42 -24.10 -17.20
N GLN A 150 3.10 -24.62 -16.16
CA GLN A 150 2.52 -24.85 -14.84
C GLN A 150 2.57 -23.62 -13.93
N ARG A 151 3.23 -22.54 -14.37
CA ARG A 151 3.35 -21.34 -13.54
C ARG A 151 2.07 -20.52 -13.59
N MET A 152 1.59 -20.14 -12.41
CA MET A 152 0.50 -19.19 -12.25
C MET A 152 1.01 -17.82 -11.83
N ARG A 153 0.71 -16.82 -12.64
CA ARG A 153 0.91 -15.40 -12.32
C ARG A 153 -0.20 -14.59 -13.00
N GLY A 154 -1.09 -14.00 -12.22
CA GLY A 154 -2.28 -13.30 -12.70
C GLY A 154 -3.41 -13.41 -11.69
N VAL A 155 -4.63 -13.66 -12.15
CA VAL A 155 -5.82 -13.76 -11.29
C VAL A 155 -6.44 -15.15 -11.42
N ARG A 156 -6.68 -15.79 -10.28
CA ARG A 156 -7.47 -17.01 -10.19
C ARG A 156 -8.93 -16.66 -9.98
N VAL A 157 -9.82 -17.41 -10.61
CA VAL A 157 -11.26 -17.27 -10.45
C VAL A 157 -11.79 -18.55 -9.80
N PHE A 158 -12.46 -18.40 -8.67
CA PHE A 158 -13.09 -19.50 -7.94
C PHE A 158 -14.59 -19.32 -7.95
N ASP A 159 -15.32 -20.43 -8.11
CA ASP A 159 -16.75 -20.52 -7.78
C ASP A 159 -16.87 -20.79 -6.27
N ILE A 160 -17.57 -19.92 -5.57
CA ILE A 160 -17.86 -19.97 -4.14
C ILE A 160 -19.36 -20.15 -3.86
N THR A 161 -20.12 -20.72 -4.81
CA THR A 161 -21.53 -21.10 -4.58
C THR A 161 -21.65 -21.95 -3.32
N ASP A 162 -20.73 -22.89 -3.11
CA ASP A 162 -20.47 -23.48 -1.80
C ASP A 162 -19.22 -22.82 -1.19
N ILE A 163 -19.43 -21.87 -0.30
CA ILE A 163 -18.33 -21.11 0.33
C ILE A 163 -17.41 -21.99 1.19
N LYS A 164 -17.87 -23.19 1.59
CA LYS A 164 -17.07 -24.17 2.35
C LYS A 164 -16.11 -24.95 1.45
N ALA A 165 -16.37 -24.98 0.15
CA ALA A 165 -15.60 -25.75 -0.83
C ALA A 165 -15.36 -24.94 -2.11
N PRO A 166 -14.56 -23.86 -2.07
CA PRO A 166 -14.22 -23.06 -3.25
C PRO A 166 -13.66 -23.92 -4.38
N LYS A 167 -14.15 -23.71 -5.60
CA LYS A 167 -13.72 -24.47 -6.79
C LYS A 167 -12.99 -23.55 -7.76
N LEU A 168 -11.75 -23.86 -8.09
CA LEU A 168 -11.00 -23.14 -9.11
C LEU A 168 -11.64 -23.37 -10.49
N VAL A 169 -12.09 -22.30 -11.16
CA VAL A 169 -12.76 -22.34 -12.47
C VAL A 169 -11.94 -21.74 -13.58
N ALA A 170 -11.03 -20.79 -13.28
CA ALA A 170 -10.12 -20.20 -14.28
C ALA A 170 -8.81 -19.71 -13.66
N ASN A 171 -7.76 -19.73 -14.48
CA ASN A 171 -6.47 -19.09 -14.23
C ASN A 171 -6.21 -18.08 -15.34
N VAL A 172 -6.37 -16.79 -15.09
CA VAL A 172 -6.09 -15.76 -16.09
C VAL A 172 -4.67 -15.25 -15.89
N GLN A 173 -3.82 -15.58 -16.86
CA GLN A 173 -2.39 -15.25 -16.82
C GLN A 173 -2.13 -13.82 -17.26
N THR A 174 -1.26 -13.11 -16.56
CA THR A 174 -0.80 -11.75 -16.89
C THR A 174 0.71 -11.68 -16.98
N CYS A 175 1.22 -10.62 -17.60
CA CYS A 175 2.66 -10.51 -17.87
C CYS A 175 3.49 -10.27 -16.62
N ARG A 176 2.92 -9.64 -15.59
CA ARG A 176 3.62 -9.28 -14.35
C ARG A 176 2.97 -9.88 -13.09
N GLY A 177 2.07 -10.87 -13.26
CA GLY A 177 1.27 -11.38 -12.17
C GLY A 177 0.20 -10.37 -11.72
N SER A 178 -0.35 -10.60 -10.55
CA SER A 178 -1.28 -9.71 -9.87
C SER A 178 -0.82 -9.56 -8.43
N HIS A 179 -0.37 -8.37 -8.06
CA HIS A 179 -0.07 -8.00 -6.67
C HIS A 179 -1.38 -7.75 -5.95
N THR A 180 -2.14 -6.79 -6.45
CA THR A 180 -3.53 -6.54 -6.12
C THR A 180 -4.38 -6.59 -7.39
N HIS A 181 -5.69 -6.63 -7.24
CA HIS A 181 -6.63 -6.52 -8.34
C HIS A 181 -7.91 -5.86 -7.87
N THR A 182 -8.60 -5.22 -8.79
CA THR A 182 -9.81 -4.48 -8.48
C THR A 182 -10.97 -4.95 -9.33
N VAL A 183 -12.06 -5.35 -8.68
CA VAL A 183 -13.30 -5.72 -9.36
C VAL A 183 -14.07 -4.45 -9.75
N LEU A 184 -14.42 -4.35 -11.02
CA LEU A 184 -15.16 -3.22 -11.60
C LEU A 184 -16.45 -3.71 -12.26
N GLU A 185 -17.58 -3.26 -11.74
CA GLU A 185 -18.86 -3.37 -12.42
C GLU A 185 -19.03 -2.27 -13.46
N ASP A 186 -19.43 -2.65 -14.67
CA ASP A 186 -19.95 -1.68 -15.64
C ASP A 186 -21.49 -1.63 -15.54
N PRO A 187 -22.09 -0.49 -15.19
CA PRO A 187 -23.55 -0.35 -15.19
C PRO A 187 -24.23 -0.68 -16.52
N LYS A 188 -23.49 -0.60 -17.62
CA LYS A 188 -23.97 -0.84 -18.99
C LYS A 188 -23.81 -2.32 -19.44
N ASP A 189 -22.93 -3.09 -18.77
CA ASP A 189 -22.64 -4.48 -19.11
C ASP A 189 -22.91 -5.42 -17.92
N LYS A 190 -24.15 -5.86 -17.79
CA LYS A 190 -24.55 -6.79 -16.72
C LYS A 190 -24.22 -8.25 -16.97
N ALA A 191 -23.70 -8.57 -18.15
CA ALA A 191 -23.28 -9.94 -18.52
C ALA A 191 -21.86 -10.25 -18.09
N ASN A 192 -21.07 -9.23 -17.78
CA ASN A 192 -19.66 -9.38 -17.43
C ASN A 192 -19.29 -8.57 -16.20
N VAL A 193 -18.16 -8.92 -15.58
CA VAL A 193 -17.45 -8.10 -14.64
C VAL A 193 -16.02 -7.92 -15.12
N TYR A 194 -15.41 -6.79 -14.81
CA TYR A 194 -14.05 -6.46 -15.21
C TYR A 194 -13.10 -6.47 -14.02
N ILE A 195 -11.84 -6.79 -14.25
CA ILE A 195 -10.81 -6.79 -13.22
C ILE A 195 -9.62 -5.99 -13.72
N TYR A 196 -9.25 -4.96 -12.99
CA TYR A 196 -8.01 -4.22 -13.18
C TYR A 196 -6.90 -4.90 -12.41
N VAL A 197 -5.80 -5.22 -13.07
CA VAL A 197 -4.69 -5.95 -12.49
C VAL A 197 -3.50 -5.01 -12.28
N SER A 198 -3.05 -4.92 -11.05
CA SER A 198 -1.81 -4.26 -10.65
C SER A 198 -0.70 -5.33 -10.52
N GLY A 199 0.11 -5.47 -11.57
CA GLY A 199 1.20 -6.45 -11.61
C GLY A 199 2.52 -5.83 -11.20
N SER A 200 3.14 -6.32 -10.14
CA SER A 200 4.40 -5.80 -9.58
C SER A 200 5.61 -6.68 -9.83
N SER A 201 5.40 -7.93 -10.17
CA SER A 201 6.48 -8.90 -10.36
C SER A 201 7.29 -8.67 -11.66
N SER A 202 8.43 -9.32 -11.80
CA SER A 202 9.23 -9.28 -13.04
C SER A 202 8.40 -9.71 -14.24
N ILE A 203 8.66 -9.10 -15.40
CA ILE A 203 7.96 -9.46 -16.63
C ILE A 203 8.31 -10.90 -17.03
N ARG A 204 7.30 -11.68 -17.40
CA ARG A 204 7.46 -13.06 -17.87
C ARG A 204 8.15 -13.08 -19.22
N PRO A 205 9.00 -14.10 -19.52
CA PRO A 205 9.50 -14.31 -20.87
C PRO A 205 8.34 -14.53 -21.87
N SER A 206 8.46 -14.00 -23.07
CA SER A 206 7.48 -14.22 -24.14
C SER A 206 7.30 -15.70 -24.50
N ALA A 207 8.34 -16.52 -24.27
CA ALA A 207 8.28 -17.97 -24.42
C ALA A 207 7.36 -18.65 -23.37
N GLU A 208 7.11 -18.00 -22.21
CA GLU A 208 6.19 -18.53 -21.19
C GLU A 208 4.76 -18.00 -21.40
N LEU A 209 4.63 -16.72 -21.76
CA LEU A 209 3.36 -16.09 -22.08
C LEU A 209 3.53 -15.13 -23.27
N ALA A 210 2.93 -15.48 -24.40
CA ALA A 210 2.98 -14.67 -25.60
C ALA A 210 2.41 -13.25 -25.35
N GLY A 211 3.04 -12.24 -25.96
CA GLY A 211 2.64 -10.83 -25.81
C GLY A 211 3.20 -10.14 -24.55
N CYS A 212 4.07 -10.81 -23.77
CA CYS A 212 4.85 -10.18 -22.73
C CYS A 212 6.20 -9.72 -23.29
N ALA A 213 6.48 -8.43 -23.18
CA ALA A 213 7.72 -7.81 -23.66
C ALA A 213 8.36 -7.00 -22.54
N GLY A 214 9.50 -7.49 -22.05
CA GLY A 214 10.30 -6.85 -21.00
C GLY A 214 11.65 -6.35 -21.49
N ASP A 215 12.03 -6.72 -22.69
CA ASP A 215 13.29 -6.41 -23.38
C ASP A 215 13.22 -5.16 -24.27
N VAL A 216 12.05 -4.55 -24.36
CA VAL A 216 11.82 -3.28 -25.08
C VAL A 216 11.80 -2.10 -24.13
N ALA A 217 12.00 -0.88 -24.65
CA ALA A 217 11.92 0.34 -23.85
C ALA A 217 10.54 0.47 -23.20
N SER A 218 10.48 1.05 -21.99
CA SER A 218 9.22 1.26 -21.26
C SER A 218 8.25 2.18 -22.01
N THR A 219 8.75 3.03 -22.89
CA THR A 219 7.96 3.92 -23.75
C THR A 219 7.39 3.24 -24.99
N ASP A 220 7.82 2.01 -25.29
CA ASP A 220 7.29 1.23 -26.40
C ASP A 220 5.86 0.75 -26.07
N ALA A 221 4.94 0.91 -27.00
CA ALA A 221 3.54 0.51 -26.82
C ALA A 221 3.35 -1.00 -26.60
N SER A 222 4.31 -1.84 -27.05
CA SER A 222 4.31 -3.28 -26.78
C SER A 222 4.85 -3.66 -25.41
N SER A 223 5.49 -2.72 -24.69
CA SER A 223 6.08 -2.99 -23.37
C SER A 223 5.04 -3.49 -22.38
N SER A 224 5.42 -4.50 -21.60
CA SER A 224 4.63 -4.97 -20.46
C SER A 224 4.88 -4.16 -19.18
N ARG A 225 5.66 -3.10 -19.28
CA ARG A 225 5.83 -2.09 -18.23
C ARG A 225 4.79 -1.00 -18.40
N LEU A 226 4.51 -0.28 -17.32
CA LEU A 226 3.71 0.95 -17.35
C LEU A 226 2.29 0.80 -17.89
N ARG A 227 1.68 -0.36 -17.71
CA ARG A 227 0.31 -0.62 -18.12
C ARG A 227 -0.44 -1.42 -17.07
N ILE A 228 -1.76 -1.32 -17.08
CA ILE A 228 -2.64 -2.25 -16.37
C ILE A 228 -3.21 -3.25 -17.37
N GLU A 229 -3.34 -4.51 -16.95
CA GLU A 229 -4.02 -5.53 -17.73
C GLU A 229 -5.45 -5.65 -17.25
N ILE A 230 -6.41 -5.62 -18.17
CA ILE A 230 -7.84 -5.62 -17.88
C ILE A 230 -8.41 -6.97 -18.26
N ILE A 231 -8.95 -7.68 -17.27
CA ILE A 231 -9.59 -8.98 -17.47
C ILE A 231 -11.09 -8.77 -17.58
N LYS A 232 -11.72 -9.40 -18.55
CA LYS A 232 -13.17 -9.52 -18.66
C LYS A 232 -13.59 -10.92 -18.22
N VAL A 233 -14.55 -11.02 -17.31
CA VAL A 233 -15.09 -12.26 -16.78
C VAL A 233 -16.56 -12.38 -17.19
N PRO A 234 -16.92 -13.25 -18.15
CA PRO A 234 -18.30 -13.53 -18.51
C PRO A 234 -19.02 -14.25 -17.36
N LEU A 235 -20.12 -13.68 -16.85
CA LEU A 235 -20.82 -14.23 -15.69
C LEU A 235 -21.55 -15.56 -16.01
N ALA A 236 -21.95 -15.76 -17.26
CA ALA A 236 -22.57 -17.01 -17.70
C ALA A 236 -21.59 -18.19 -17.79
N ASP A 237 -20.30 -17.89 -18.00
CA ASP A 237 -19.23 -18.89 -18.10
C ASP A 237 -17.89 -18.25 -17.66
N PRO A 238 -17.61 -18.18 -16.35
CA PRO A 238 -16.39 -17.58 -15.83
C PRO A 238 -15.10 -18.28 -16.28
N SER A 239 -15.19 -19.52 -16.77
CA SER A 239 -14.03 -20.23 -17.33
C SER A 239 -13.44 -19.56 -18.58
N LYS A 240 -14.21 -18.69 -19.23
CA LYS A 240 -13.80 -17.87 -20.38
C LYS A 240 -13.19 -16.51 -20.00
N ALA A 241 -12.88 -16.29 -18.74
CA ALA A 241 -12.20 -15.08 -18.31
C ALA A 241 -10.88 -14.89 -19.06
N ALA A 242 -10.65 -13.69 -19.59
CA ALA A 242 -9.48 -13.38 -20.42
C ALA A 242 -9.09 -11.91 -20.34
N VAL A 243 -7.80 -11.61 -20.60
CA VAL A 243 -7.30 -10.25 -20.77
C VAL A 243 -7.86 -9.66 -22.07
N VAL A 244 -8.60 -8.55 -21.96
CA VAL A 244 -9.26 -7.85 -23.09
C VAL A 244 -8.69 -6.46 -23.33
N GLY A 245 -7.95 -5.89 -22.38
CA GLY A 245 -7.36 -4.55 -22.46
C GLY A 245 -5.97 -4.49 -21.84
N ARG A 246 -5.16 -3.55 -22.30
CA ARG A 246 -3.83 -3.25 -21.79
C ARG A 246 -3.62 -1.75 -21.83
N ALA A 247 -4.23 -1.05 -20.87
CA ALA A 247 -4.25 0.41 -20.82
C ALA A 247 -2.91 0.96 -20.35
N ASN A 248 -2.29 1.82 -21.15
CA ASN A 248 -1.12 2.59 -20.75
C ASN A 248 -1.58 3.94 -20.16
N ILE A 249 -1.67 3.99 -18.82
CA ILE A 249 -2.05 5.19 -18.08
C ILE A 249 -0.86 6.05 -17.66
N PHE A 250 0.36 5.65 -17.98
CA PHE A 250 1.60 6.30 -17.56
C PHE A 250 2.25 7.17 -18.64
N THR A 251 1.75 7.17 -19.87
CA THR A 251 2.33 7.95 -20.97
C THR A 251 2.52 9.41 -20.60
N GLY A 252 3.73 9.93 -20.77
CA GLY A 252 4.08 11.32 -20.55
C GLY A 252 4.23 11.71 -19.06
N LEU A 253 4.22 10.78 -18.12
CA LEU A 253 4.60 11.08 -16.73
C LEU A 253 6.09 11.36 -16.65
N LYS A 254 6.45 12.35 -15.83
CA LYS A 254 7.84 12.66 -15.48
C LYS A 254 8.30 11.72 -14.38
N GLU A 255 9.62 11.56 -14.22
CA GLU A 255 10.22 10.91 -13.06
C GLU A 255 9.67 11.56 -11.78
N PRO A 256 9.15 10.79 -10.81
CA PRO A 256 8.66 11.36 -9.57
C PRO A 256 9.81 11.92 -8.72
N PRO A 257 9.57 12.94 -7.91
CA PRO A 257 10.57 13.47 -7.01
C PRO A 257 11.02 12.38 -6.00
N ARG A 258 12.29 12.44 -5.60
CA ARG A 258 12.82 11.50 -4.62
C ARG A 258 12.59 12.01 -3.20
N HIS A 259 12.12 11.14 -2.32
CA HIS A 259 12.02 11.41 -0.88
C HIS A 259 13.42 11.51 -0.21
N GLY A 260 13.48 12.18 0.93
CA GLY A 260 14.68 12.22 1.76
C GLY A 260 14.86 11.01 2.66
N LEU A 261 15.92 11.05 3.46
CA LEU A 261 16.16 10.10 4.57
C LEU A 261 16.20 10.88 5.87
N SER A 262 15.68 10.31 6.96
CA SER A 262 15.86 10.90 8.30
C SER A 262 17.33 10.80 8.72
N ASP A 263 17.73 11.62 9.67
CA ASP A 263 19.10 11.54 10.20
C ASP A 263 19.30 10.21 10.95
N ALA A 264 18.25 9.69 11.60
CA ALA A 264 18.26 8.36 12.20
C ALA A 264 18.46 7.23 11.16
N ASP A 265 17.85 7.33 9.99
CA ASP A 265 18.06 6.36 8.91
C ASP A 265 19.47 6.43 8.33
N LYS A 266 20.01 7.65 8.16
CA LYS A 266 21.40 7.87 7.71
C LYS A 266 22.40 7.28 8.71
N GLU A 267 22.19 7.52 10.01
CA GLU A 267 23.03 6.99 11.08
C GLU A 267 22.93 5.46 11.17
N ALA A 268 21.73 4.91 11.11
CA ALA A 268 21.49 3.45 11.10
C ALA A 268 22.19 2.79 9.91
N ALA A 269 22.07 3.35 8.70
CA ALA A 269 22.74 2.86 7.50
C ALA A 269 24.27 2.92 7.63
N SER A 270 24.80 4.04 8.13
CA SER A 270 26.23 4.22 8.38
C SER A 270 26.77 3.21 9.40
N SER A 271 26.06 3.04 10.52
CA SER A 271 26.41 2.08 11.57
C SER A 271 26.33 0.62 11.07
N GLN A 272 25.32 0.31 10.27
CA GLN A 272 25.19 -1.02 9.64
C GLN A 272 26.35 -1.28 8.68
N LEU A 273 26.71 -0.31 7.85
CA LEU A 273 27.81 -0.41 6.91
C LEU A 273 29.15 -0.60 7.64
N ALA A 274 29.37 0.15 8.72
CA ALA A 274 30.57 0.02 9.55
C ALA A 274 30.68 -1.36 10.19
N ARG A 275 29.58 -1.88 10.78
CA ARG A 275 29.52 -3.24 11.33
C ARG A 275 29.77 -4.30 10.26
N ALA A 276 29.17 -4.16 9.11
CA ALA A 276 29.34 -5.09 7.99
C ALA A 276 30.79 -5.12 7.48
N ARG A 277 31.45 -3.94 7.38
CA ARG A 277 32.88 -3.86 7.04
C ARG A 277 33.75 -4.56 8.09
N ALA A 278 33.51 -4.32 9.37
CA ALA A 278 34.21 -4.97 10.45
C ALA A 278 34.05 -6.52 10.46
N ALA A 279 32.85 -6.98 10.08
CA ALA A 279 32.56 -8.41 9.92
C ALA A 279 33.09 -9.01 8.61
N GLY A 280 33.79 -8.23 7.77
CA GLY A 280 34.34 -8.69 6.52
C GLY A 280 33.32 -8.94 5.41
N ALA A 281 32.13 -8.34 5.48
CA ALA A 281 31.13 -8.44 4.45
C ALA A 281 31.61 -7.85 3.10
N PHE A 282 30.97 -8.25 2.02
CA PHE A 282 31.21 -7.66 0.70
C PHE A 282 30.47 -6.33 0.59
N ILE A 283 31.22 -5.26 0.29
CA ILE A 283 30.72 -3.91 0.11
C ILE A 283 30.92 -3.50 -1.34
N ALA A 284 29.93 -2.88 -1.94
CA ALA A 284 30.02 -2.30 -3.28
C ALA A 284 29.27 -0.98 -3.31
N ARG A 285 29.55 -0.17 -4.30
CA ARG A 285 28.80 1.06 -4.56
C ARG A 285 27.52 0.73 -5.33
N ASN A 286 26.40 1.19 -4.85
CA ASN A 286 25.15 1.07 -5.58
C ASN A 286 25.23 1.97 -6.84
N PRO A 287 25.10 1.40 -8.04
CA PRO A 287 25.26 2.18 -9.28
C PRO A 287 24.20 3.26 -9.48
N GLN A 288 23.02 3.11 -8.86
CA GLN A 288 21.92 4.07 -8.99
C GLN A 288 22.02 5.23 -8.00
N SER A 289 22.31 4.93 -6.72
CA SER A 289 22.38 5.96 -5.68
C SER A 289 23.80 6.52 -5.45
N GLY A 290 24.83 5.82 -5.92
CA GLY A 290 26.22 6.12 -5.64
C GLY A 290 26.66 5.88 -4.19
N ALA A 291 25.78 5.37 -3.31
CA ALA A 291 26.08 5.05 -1.92
C ALA A 291 26.73 3.68 -1.76
N ASP A 292 27.58 3.51 -0.75
CA ASP A 292 28.08 2.19 -0.40
C ASP A 292 26.96 1.33 0.19
N MET A 293 26.92 0.07 -0.20
CA MET A 293 25.93 -0.91 0.25
C MET A 293 26.57 -2.25 0.61
N VAL A 294 25.98 -2.95 1.55
CA VAL A 294 26.32 -4.36 1.83
C VAL A 294 25.75 -5.21 0.72
N VAL A 295 26.59 -5.99 0.05
CA VAL A 295 26.13 -6.90 -1.00
C VAL A 295 25.35 -8.05 -0.36
N PRO A 296 24.11 -8.34 -0.79
CA PRO A 296 23.31 -9.42 -0.22
C PRO A 296 24.05 -10.77 -0.23
N PRO A 297 24.02 -11.54 0.87
CA PRO A 297 24.75 -12.81 0.97
C PRO A 297 24.41 -13.83 -0.12
N GLN A 298 23.17 -13.79 -0.64
CA GLN A 298 22.76 -14.67 -1.75
C GLN A 298 23.52 -14.33 -3.03
N LEU A 299 23.69 -13.04 -3.35
CA LEU A 299 24.45 -12.59 -4.52
C LEU A 299 25.91 -12.92 -4.38
N VAL A 300 26.47 -12.78 -3.19
CA VAL A 300 27.84 -13.19 -2.89
C VAL A 300 28.01 -14.69 -3.16
N ARG A 301 27.09 -15.54 -2.69
CA ARG A 301 27.13 -16.99 -2.97
C ARG A 301 27.07 -17.28 -4.45
N MET A 302 26.10 -16.71 -5.18
CA MET A 302 25.96 -16.91 -6.63
C MET A 302 27.23 -16.49 -7.40
N ALA A 303 27.85 -15.38 -7.03
CA ALA A 303 29.07 -14.89 -7.63
C ALA A 303 30.27 -15.83 -7.33
N LEU A 304 30.39 -16.30 -6.10
CA LEU A 304 31.41 -17.28 -5.70
C LEU A 304 31.25 -18.60 -6.45
N ASP A 305 30.02 -19.12 -6.55
CA ASP A 305 29.72 -20.34 -7.30
C ASP A 305 30.13 -20.20 -8.79
N SER A 306 29.90 -19.02 -9.36
CA SER A 306 30.32 -18.72 -10.73
C SER A 306 31.85 -18.70 -10.88
N ILE A 307 32.59 -18.16 -9.91
CA ILE A 307 34.06 -18.18 -9.89
C ILE A 307 34.57 -19.62 -9.76
N VAL A 308 33.99 -20.40 -8.87
CA VAL A 308 34.36 -21.82 -8.68
C VAL A 308 34.16 -22.62 -9.97
N LYS A 309 33.04 -22.44 -10.64
CA LYS A 309 32.76 -23.06 -11.96
C LYS A 309 33.75 -22.61 -13.03
N ALA A 310 34.04 -21.31 -13.10
CA ALA A 310 34.93 -20.75 -14.13
C ALA A 310 36.38 -21.31 -14.04
N ARG A 311 36.85 -21.65 -12.84
CA ARG A 311 38.15 -22.30 -12.66
C ARG A 311 38.15 -23.84 -12.83
N GLY A 312 37.00 -24.40 -13.28
CA GLY A 312 36.84 -25.85 -13.44
C GLY A 312 36.72 -26.64 -12.11
N GLY A 313 36.41 -25.94 -11.01
CA GLY A 313 36.27 -26.53 -9.69
C GLY A 313 34.84 -26.94 -9.36
N SER A 314 34.74 -27.82 -8.36
CA SER A 314 33.49 -28.16 -7.68
C SER A 314 33.70 -28.00 -6.17
N GLY A 315 32.63 -27.70 -5.41
CA GLY A 315 32.69 -27.60 -3.96
C GLY A 315 32.67 -26.15 -3.45
N VAL A 316 33.14 -25.95 -2.21
CA VAL A 316 33.04 -24.66 -1.51
C VAL A 316 34.08 -23.67 -2.02
N ALA A 317 33.71 -22.40 -2.11
CA ALA A 317 34.60 -21.31 -2.49
C ALA A 317 35.74 -21.15 -1.49
N THR A 318 36.94 -20.93 -1.99
CA THR A 318 38.18 -20.75 -1.20
C THR A 318 38.38 -19.29 -0.80
N ALA A 319 39.38 -19.03 0.06
CA ALA A 319 39.81 -17.67 0.39
C ALA A 319 40.31 -16.91 -0.84
N ALA A 320 40.96 -17.61 -1.78
CA ALA A 320 41.39 -17.00 -3.04
C ALA A 320 40.19 -16.60 -3.92
N ASP A 321 39.15 -17.42 -4.01
CA ASP A 321 37.92 -17.10 -4.73
C ASP A 321 37.22 -15.87 -4.11
N SER A 322 37.19 -15.81 -2.78
CA SER A 322 36.63 -14.66 -2.05
C SER A 322 37.45 -13.39 -2.27
N SER A 323 38.78 -13.49 -2.33
CA SER A 323 39.67 -12.36 -2.65
C SER A 323 39.44 -11.86 -4.09
N ALA A 324 39.36 -12.78 -5.04
CA ALA A 324 39.04 -12.46 -6.44
C ALA A 324 37.69 -11.77 -6.59
N LEU A 325 36.66 -12.26 -5.86
CA LEU A 325 35.34 -11.61 -5.84
C LEU A 325 35.41 -10.19 -5.25
N ARG A 326 36.17 -9.96 -4.15
CA ARG A 326 36.34 -8.61 -3.59
C ARG A 326 36.88 -7.62 -4.61
N GLY A 327 37.86 -8.03 -5.42
CA GLY A 327 38.39 -7.20 -6.51
C GLY A 327 37.40 -6.93 -7.64
N GLY A 328 36.46 -7.87 -7.87
CA GLY A 328 35.50 -7.82 -8.97
C GLY A 328 34.07 -7.47 -8.61
N ILE A 329 33.75 -7.31 -7.30
CA ILE A 329 32.36 -7.20 -6.82
C ILE A 329 31.62 -5.99 -7.42
N GLN A 330 32.31 -4.85 -7.62
CA GLN A 330 31.72 -3.69 -8.25
C GLN A 330 31.28 -3.97 -9.70
N GLY A 331 32.09 -4.70 -10.46
CA GLY A 331 31.73 -5.13 -11.82
C GLY A 331 30.53 -6.08 -11.84
N VAL A 332 30.39 -6.95 -10.83
CA VAL A 332 29.21 -7.80 -10.64
C VAL A 332 27.97 -6.92 -10.40
N MET A 333 28.06 -5.98 -9.47
CA MET A 333 26.96 -5.06 -9.17
C MET A 333 26.58 -4.22 -10.38
N ASN A 334 27.55 -3.64 -11.08
CA ASN A 334 27.29 -2.85 -12.27
C ASN A 334 26.55 -3.66 -13.35
N ARG A 335 26.96 -4.91 -13.61
CA ARG A 335 26.24 -5.78 -14.57
C ARG A 335 24.83 -6.14 -14.10
N MET A 336 24.65 -6.40 -12.81
CA MET A 336 23.34 -6.72 -12.26
C MET A 336 22.38 -5.53 -12.37
N PHE A 337 22.84 -4.34 -12.02
CA PHE A 337 22.02 -3.13 -12.13
C PHE A 337 21.83 -2.69 -13.60
N ALA A 338 22.78 -3.01 -14.50
CA ALA A 338 22.61 -2.80 -15.94
C ALA A 338 21.66 -3.84 -16.57
N ALA A 339 21.66 -5.08 -16.05
CA ALA A 339 20.75 -6.14 -16.49
C ALA A 339 19.41 -6.09 -15.77
N ALA A 340 19.31 -5.35 -14.66
CA ALA A 340 18.02 -5.05 -14.05
C ALA A 340 17.22 -4.18 -15.03
N PRO A 341 15.98 -4.56 -15.34
CA PRO A 341 15.12 -3.73 -16.18
C PRO A 341 14.99 -2.33 -15.51
N GLY A 342 15.51 -1.28 -16.14
CA GLY A 342 15.63 0.09 -15.58
C GLY A 342 17.05 0.60 -15.37
N GLY A 343 18.09 -0.21 -15.57
CA GLY A 343 19.51 0.14 -15.39
C GLY A 343 20.20 0.87 -16.56
N GLY A 344 19.47 1.34 -17.55
CA GLY A 344 19.99 2.17 -18.64
C GLY A 344 19.97 3.64 -18.26
N GLY A 345 21.14 4.28 -18.15
CA GLY A 345 21.21 5.72 -18.14
C GLY A 345 20.56 6.26 -19.41
N ASP A 346 19.65 7.16 -19.22
CA ASP A 346 19.00 8.13 -20.11
C ASP A 346 17.53 8.33 -19.68
N GLY A 347 17.27 8.71 -18.39
CA GLY A 347 15.93 9.16 -17.98
C GLY A 347 14.82 8.10 -18.17
N ALA A 348 15.19 6.82 -18.32
CA ALA A 348 14.22 5.74 -18.35
C ALA A 348 13.45 5.76 -17.02
N VAL A 349 12.16 5.88 -17.13
CA VAL A 349 11.21 5.80 -16.01
C VAL A 349 11.64 4.62 -15.14
N SER A 350 11.97 4.89 -13.87
CA SER A 350 12.44 3.87 -12.95
C SER A 350 11.43 2.73 -12.91
N GLU A 351 11.82 1.55 -12.43
CA GLU A 351 10.91 0.39 -12.28
C GLU A 351 9.66 0.68 -11.42
N ARG A 352 9.62 1.85 -10.78
CA ARG A 352 8.52 2.43 -10.00
C ARG A 352 7.39 3.00 -10.86
N SER A 353 6.96 2.32 -11.88
CA SER A 353 5.94 2.83 -12.81
C SER A 353 4.81 1.84 -13.00
N GLN A 354 4.41 1.22 -11.93
CA GLN A 354 3.25 0.35 -11.85
C GLN A 354 2.32 0.89 -10.77
N CYS A 355 1.04 0.57 -10.85
CA CYS A 355 0.13 0.80 -9.75
C CYS A 355 0.27 -0.30 -8.71
N HIS A 356 0.16 0.08 -7.44
CA HIS A 356 -0.08 -0.86 -6.36
C HIS A 356 -1.59 -1.12 -6.29
N ASP A 357 -2.39 -0.14 -5.87
CA ASP A 357 -3.84 -0.24 -5.88
C ASP A 357 -4.49 0.70 -6.90
N ILE A 358 -5.61 0.25 -7.45
CA ILE A 358 -6.51 1.08 -8.25
C ILE A 358 -7.88 1.02 -7.59
N THR A 359 -8.24 2.04 -6.84
CA THR A 359 -9.55 2.12 -6.21
C THR A 359 -10.59 2.65 -7.19
N VAL A 360 -11.57 1.82 -7.53
CA VAL A 360 -12.65 2.20 -8.43
C VAL A 360 -13.84 2.77 -7.67
N TYR A 361 -14.46 3.80 -8.22
CA TYR A 361 -15.71 4.37 -7.76
C TYR A 361 -16.73 4.38 -8.92
N PRO A 362 -17.37 3.23 -9.21
CA PRO A 362 -18.20 3.04 -10.40
C PRO A 362 -19.36 4.02 -10.50
N ALA A 363 -19.97 4.41 -9.36
CA ALA A 363 -21.07 5.37 -9.32
C ALA A 363 -20.72 6.75 -9.91
N LEU A 364 -19.43 7.10 -9.92
CA LEU A 364 -18.93 8.36 -10.47
C LEU A 364 -18.18 8.18 -11.80
N GLY A 365 -17.94 6.94 -12.23
CA GLY A 365 -17.10 6.64 -13.38
C GLY A 365 -15.63 7.04 -13.18
N LEU A 366 -15.16 7.07 -11.94
CA LEU A 366 -13.81 7.49 -11.57
C LEU A 366 -13.03 6.35 -10.91
N ALA A 367 -11.69 6.41 -11.01
CA ALA A 367 -10.80 5.62 -10.20
C ALA A 367 -9.59 6.43 -9.73
N GLY A 368 -9.06 6.05 -8.57
CA GLY A 368 -7.81 6.54 -8.01
C GLY A 368 -6.73 5.49 -8.16
N GLY A 369 -5.68 5.77 -8.93
CA GLY A 369 -4.53 4.89 -9.06
C GLY A 369 -3.40 5.34 -8.13
N ALA A 370 -3.04 4.52 -7.14
CA ALA A 370 -1.86 4.73 -6.32
C ALA A 370 -0.70 3.92 -6.94
N CYS A 371 0.23 4.62 -7.59
CA CYS A 371 1.12 4.01 -8.57
C CYS A 371 2.57 4.27 -8.19
N GLU A 372 3.02 3.72 -7.07
CA GLU A 372 4.38 3.79 -6.51
C GLU A 372 4.97 5.21 -6.45
N GLY A 373 5.13 5.89 -7.57
CA GLY A 373 5.68 7.25 -7.65
C GLY A 373 4.63 8.35 -7.84
N HIS A 374 3.37 7.99 -8.14
CA HIS A 374 2.32 8.94 -8.50
C HIS A 374 0.96 8.54 -7.94
N GLY A 375 0.15 9.55 -7.61
CA GLY A 375 -1.29 9.43 -7.48
C GLY A 375 -1.97 9.82 -8.79
N LEU A 376 -2.84 8.99 -9.33
CA LEU A 376 -3.55 9.20 -10.59
C LEU A 376 -5.05 9.32 -10.36
N LEU A 377 -5.69 10.24 -11.07
CA LEU A 377 -7.14 10.27 -11.24
C LEU A 377 -7.48 9.74 -12.63
N LEU A 378 -8.35 8.74 -12.71
CA LEU A 378 -8.73 8.06 -13.94
C LEU A 378 -10.23 8.21 -14.22
N ASP A 379 -10.62 8.35 -15.49
CA ASP A 379 -11.95 8.12 -16.01
C ASP A 379 -12.08 6.65 -16.40
N ILE A 380 -13.05 5.95 -15.83
CA ILE A 380 -13.33 4.53 -16.07
C ILE A 380 -14.72 4.31 -16.68
N SER A 381 -15.29 5.33 -17.33
CA SER A 381 -16.59 5.25 -18.01
C SER A 381 -16.62 4.21 -19.13
N ASP A 382 -15.46 3.88 -19.69
CA ASP A 382 -15.19 2.69 -20.50
C ASP A 382 -14.21 1.81 -19.71
N PRO A 383 -14.66 0.67 -19.17
CA PRO A 383 -13.83 -0.17 -18.31
C PRO A 383 -12.65 -0.80 -19.06
N VAL A 384 -12.69 -0.89 -20.39
CA VAL A 384 -11.61 -1.48 -21.20
C VAL A 384 -10.58 -0.44 -21.64
N ASN A 385 -10.94 0.84 -21.62
CA ASN A 385 -10.10 1.96 -22.05
C ASN A 385 -10.07 3.07 -20.98
N PRO A 386 -9.58 2.85 -19.76
CA PRO A 386 -9.46 3.88 -18.74
C PRO A 386 -8.54 5.01 -19.22
N VAL A 387 -8.91 6.25 -18.92
CA VAL A 387 -8.19 7.46 -19.32
C VAL A 387 -7.68 8.21 -18.11
N ARG A 388 -6.40 8.54 -18.09
CA ARG A 388 -5.84 9.39 -17.03
C ARG A 388 -6.30 10.84 -17.19
N LEU A 389 -6.95 11.37 -16.17
CA LEU A 389 -7.42 12.75 -16.08
C LEU A 389 -6.37 13.68 -15.46
N ASP A 390 -5.69 13.17 -14.43
CA ASP A 390 -4.65 13.91 -13.71
C ASP A 390 -3.61 12.98 -13.08
N ALA A 391 -2.49 13.56 -12.70
CA ALA A 391 -1.42 12.88 -11.98
C ALA A 391 -0.72 13.86 -11.03
N VAL A 392 -0.45 13.40 -9.81
CA VAL A 392 0.31 14.14 -8.79
C VAL A 392 1.47 13.29 -8.29
N ALA A 393 2.51 13.96 -7.81
CA ALA A 393 3.65 13.33 -7.16
C ALA A 393 4.10 14.19 -5.98
N ASP A 394 4.75 13.58 -4.98
CA ASP A 394 5.15 14.24 -3.76
C ASP A 394 6.54 13.79 -3.33
N SER A 395 7.41 14.74 -2.99
CA SER A 395 8.77 14.46 -2.50
C SER A 395 8.81 13.89 -1.08
N ASN A 396 7.71 13.91 -0.35
CA ASN A 396 7.60 13.27 0.97
C ASN A 396 7.15 11.81 0.86
N PHE A 397 6.56 11.41 -0.26
CA PHE A 397 6.09 10.03 -0.47
C PHE A 397 7.18 9.15 -1.04
N ALA A 398 7.29 7.96 -0.49
CA ALA A 398 8.19 6.91 -0.97
C ALA A 398 7.46 5.90 -1.86
N TYR A 399 6.19 5.62 -1.55
CA TYR A 399 5.43 4.57 -2.22
C TYR A 399 3.92 4.85 -2.17
N TRP A 400 3.38 5.38 -3.25
CA TRP A 400 1.95 5.59 -3.41
C TRP A 400 1.25 4.23 -3.48
N HIS A 401 0.45 3.90 -2.44
CA HIS A 401 -0.03 2.56 -2.19
C HIS A 401 -1.52 2.38 -2.47
N SER A 402 -2.38 3.13 -1.80
CA SER A 402 -3.84 3.03 -1.95
C SER A 402 -4.50 4.39 -2.10
N ALA A 403 -5.75 4.40 -2.57
CA ALA A 403 -6.56 5.60 -2.72
C ALA A 403 -7.95 5.40 -2.09
N THR A 404 -8.56 6.48 -1.59
CA THR A 404 -9.93 6.49 -1.09
C THR A 404 -10.60 7.81 -1.44
N PHE A 405 -11.78 7.76 -2.05
CA PHE A 405 -12.59 8.96 -2.32
C PHE A 405 -13.44 9.33 -1.10
N SER A 406 -13.79 10.62 -0.95
CA SER A 406 -14.96 11.01 -0.15
C SER A 406 -16.23 10.44 -0.78
N ASN A 407 -17.30 10.30 0.02
CA ASN A 407 -18.54 9.71 -0.49
C ASN A 407 -19.18 10.51 -1.64
N ASP A 408 -18.98 11.82 -1.68
CA ASP A 408 -19.47 12.68 -2.75
C ASP A 408 -18.50 12.77 -3.95
N GLY A 409 -17.30 12.17 -3.83
CA GLY A 409 -16.28 12.18 -4.86
C GLY A 409 -15.58 13.52 -5.09
N THR A 410 -15.74 14.46 -4.16
CA THR A 410 -15.10 15.80 -4.26
C THR A 410 -13.69 15.82 -3.70
N LYS A 411 -13.31 14.78 -2.95
CA LYS A 411 -12.00 14.62 -2.32
C LYS A 411 -11.45 13.23 -2.55
N MET A 412 -10.13 13.12 -2.48
CA MET A 412 -9.41 11.84 -2.52
C MET A 412 -8.19 11.90 -1.62
N LEU A 413 -7.91 10.83 -0.92
CA LEU A 413 -6.65 10.65 -0.21
C LEU A 413 -5.85 9.52 -0.86
N PHE A 414 -4.52 9.62 -0.75
CA PHE A 414 -3.58 8.55 -1.10
C PHE A 414 -2.73 8.22 0.11
N SER A 415 -2.43 6.95 0.31
CA SER A 415 -1.53 6.48 1.35
C SER A 415 -0.10 6.32 0.83
N ASP A 416 0.89 6.60 1.72
CA ASP A 416 2.32 6.34 1.50
C ASP A 416 2.74 5.12 2.32
N GLU A 417 2.94 4.01 1.65
CA GLU A 417 3.46 2.79 2.26
C GLU A 417 4.99 2.79 2.28
N TRP A 418 5.60 3.72 2.96
CA TRP A 418 7.05 3.86 2.97
C TRP A 418 7.79 2.54 3.22
N GLY A 419 8.62 2.15 2.25
CA GLY A 419 9.44 0.94 2.34
C GLY A 419 8.66 -0.37 2.20
N GLY A 420 7.45 -0.34 1.62
CA GLY A 420 6.62 -1.53 1.43
C GLY A 420 6.26 -2.20 2.76
N GLY A 421 5.92 -1.41 3.79
CA GLY A 421 5.63 -1.91 5.12
C GLY A 421 6.85 -2.43 5.90
N GLY A 422 8.04 -2.37 5.32
CA GLY A 422 9.27 -2.93 5.92
C GLY A 422 10.13 -1.91 6.69
N ALA A 423 9.66 -0.67 6.90
CA ALA A 423 10.45 0.37 7.55
C ALA A 423 9.67 1.11 8.65
N PRO A 424 10.32 1.48 9.77
CA PRO A 424 9.70 2.31 10.79
C PRO A 424 9.61 3.75 10.28
N LYS A 425 8.42 4.36 10.33
CA LYS A 425 8.19 5.76 9.93
C LYS A 425 7.30 6.53 10.90
N CYS A 426 7.15 6.03 12.14
CA CYS A 426 6.45 6.69 13.23
C CYS A 426 7.35 6.97 14.42
N ARG A 427 8.68 7.00 14.26
CA ARG A 427 9.58 7.40 15.34
C ARG A 427 9.46 8.90 15.59
N ALA A 428 9.74 9.34 16.81
CA ALA A 428 9.67 10.76 17.18
C ALA A 428 10.53 11.71 16.30
N GLY A 429 11.56 11.19 15.63
CA GLY A 429 12.42 11.94 14.71
C GLY A 429 12.01 11.86 13.25
N ASP A 430 10.98 11.09 12.88
CA ASP A 430 10.49 11.00 11.51
C ASP A 430 9.57 12.20 11.20
N LYS A 431 9.58 12.65 9.94
CA LYS A 431 8.66 13.69 9.49
C LYS A 431 7.22 13.18 9.51
N ALA A 432 6.29 14.05 9.87
CA ALA A 432 4.86 13.70 9.91
C ALA A 432 4.30 13.35 8.52
N GLU A 433 4.87 13.88 7.46
CA GLU A 433 4.45 13.64 6.08
C GLU A 433 4.90 12.28 5.52
N TRP A 434 5.83 11.59 6.21
CA TRP A 434 6.38 10.31 5.75
C TRP A 434 5.57 9.12 6.23
N GLY A 435 5.20 8.21 5.34
CA GLY A 435 4.31 7.11 5.64
C GLY A 435 2.91 7.57 6.06
N ALA A 436 2.45 8.70 5.52
CA ALA A 436 1.20 9.38 5.85
C ALA A 436 0.18 9.25 4.71
N ASN A 437 -1.01 9.79 4.90
CA ASN A 437 -1.95 10.07 3.83
C ASN A 437 -1.72 11.48 3.30
N ALA A 438 -1.77 11.67 1.97
CA ALA A 438 -1.90 12.97 1.34
C ALA A 438 -3.35 13.15 0.88
N ILE A 439 -3.98 14.25 1.25
CA ILE A 439 -5.39 14.56 1.00
C ILE A 439 -5.49 15.63 -0.07
N PHE A 440 -6.34 15.39 -1.06
CA PHE A 440 -6.60 16.25 -2.20
C PHE A 440 -8.08 16.58 -2.33
N GLU A 441 -8.41 17.79 -2.79
CA GLU A 441 -9.70 18.10 -3.40
C GLU A 441 -9.65 17.79 -4.90
N ILE A 442 -10.77 17.35 -5.46
CA ILE A 442 -10.94 17.14 -6.89
C ILE A 442 -11.70 18.36 -7.45
N VAL A 443 -10.96 19.28 -8.10
CA VAL A 443 -11.50 20.51 -8.68
C VAL A 443 -11.34 20.45 -10.20
N ASN A 444 -12.43 20.51 -10.95
CA ASN A 444 -12.41 20.41 -12.41
C ASN A 444 -11.60 19.17 -12.91
N ARG A 445 -11.78 18.02 -12.27
CA ARG A 445 -11.05 16.77 -12.57
C ARG A 445 -9.53 16.89 -12.36
N LYS A 446 -9.07 17.76 -11.46
CA LYS A 446 -7.69 17.95 -11.06
C LYS A 446 -7.52 17.78 -9.56
N LEU A 447 -6.43 17.17 -9.16
CA LEU A 447 -6.07 16.92 -7.77
C LEU A 447 -5.37 18.15 -7.18
N VAL A 448 -5.98 18.77 -6.18
CA VAL A 448 -5.47 19.95 -5.49
C VAL A 448 -5.10 19.57 -4.05
N PHE A 449 -3.82 19.52 -3.74
CA PHE A 449 -3.32 19.14 -2.42
C PHE A 449 -3.87 20.05 -1.31
N LYS A 450 -4.22 19.45 -0.16
CA LYS A 450 -4.76 20.15 1.02
C LYS A 450 -3.91 19.93 2.26
N SER A 451 -3.66 18.69 2.65
CA SER A 451 -2.94 18.39 3.89
C SER A 451 -2.45 16.95 3.90
N TYR A 452 -1.75 16.61 4.99
CA TYR A 452 -1.42 15.22 5.34
C TYR A 452 -2.20 14.79 6.59
N TYR A 453 -2.46 13.48 6.68
CA TYR A 453 -2.89 12.84 7.90
C TYR A 453 -1.95 11.69 8.26
N LYS A 454 -1.49 11.67 9.51
CA LYS A 454 -0.74 10.57 10.11
C LYS A 454 -1.29 10.28 11.50
N ILE A 455 -1.19 9.02 11.96
CA ILE A 455 -1.57 8.68 13.34
C ILE A 455 -0.79 9.55 14.33
N PRO A 456 -1.46 10.13 15.35
CA PRO A 456 -0.85 11.09 16.26
C PRO A 456 -0.10 10.39 17.42
N THR A 457 0.69 9.36 17.09
CA THR A 457 1.46 8.58 18.06
C THR A 457 2.87 8.31 17.56
N TYR A 458 3.77 7.92 18.47
CA TYR A 458 5.12 7.50 18.15
C TYR A 458 5.28 6.02 18.44
N GLN A 459 5.98 5.32 17.55
CA GLN A 459 6.26 3.91 17.64
C GLN A 459 7.79 3.69 17.76
N THR A 460 8.18 2.49 18.13
CA THR A 460 9.60 2.13 18.25
C THR A 460 10.25 1.93 16.86
N ALA A 461 11.57 1.74 16.84
CA ALA A 461 12.29 1.39 15.61
C ALA A 461 12.02 -0.06 15.15
N ASN A 462 11.34 -0.86 15.95
CA ASN A 462 11.00 -2.25 15.65
C ASN A 462 9.54 -2.41 15.16
N GLU A 463 8.84 -1.30 14.92
CA GLU A 463 7.47 -1.27 14.44
C GLU A 463 7.40 -0.53 13.11
N ASN A 464 6.90 -1.19 12.07
CA ASN A 464 6.45 -0.48 10.89
C ASN A 464 5.11 0.18 11.20
N CYS A 465 4.95 1.39 10.71
CA CYS A 465 3.80 2.22 11.04
C CYS A 465 3.62 3.22 9.89
N VAL A 466 3.05 2.76 8.81
CA VAL A 466 2.77 3.56 7.61
C VAL A 466 1.32 3.37 7.21
N ALA A 467 0.75 4.35 6.50
CA ALA A 467 -0.62 4.30 6.02
C ALA A 467 -0.81 3.15 5.03
N HIS A 468 -1.88 2.38 5.20
CA HIS A 468 -2.22 1.23 4.37
C HIS A 468 -3.71 1.26 3.99
N ASN A 469 -4.37 0.10 3.81
CA ASN A 469 -5.74 0.01 3.32
C ASN A 469 -6.80 0.29 4.39
N GLY A 470 -7.94 0.80 3.93
CA GLY A 470 -9.08 1.10 4.78
C GLY A 470 -10.34 1.43 3.98
N SER A 471 -11.41 1.80 4.68
CA SER A 471 -12.68 2.19 4.06
C SER A 471 -13.36 3.33 4.80
N LEU A 472 -14.33 3.96 4.13
CA LEU A 472 -15.22 4.89 4.81
C LEU A 472 -16.10 4.17 5.84
N ILE A 473 -16.37 4.85 6.95
CA ILE A 473 -17.45 4.53 7.88
C ILE A 473 -18.64 5.42 7.50
N PRO A 474 -19.85 4.89 7.29
CA PRO A 474 -20.98 5.65 6.78
C PRO A 474 -21.63 6.57 7.83
N ILE A 475 -20.87 7.52 8.40
CA ILE A 475 -21.39 8.56 9.26
C ILE A 475 -22.07 9.64 8.40
N PRO A 476 -23.37 9.93 8.61
CA PRO A 476 -24.07 10.88 7.77
C PRO A 476 -23.44 12.28 7.76
N GLY A 477 -23.22 12.85 6.57
CA GLY A 477 -22.69 14.20 6.40
C GLY A 477 -21.21 14.37 6.76
N ARG A 478 -20.50 13.29 7.00
CA ARG A 478 -19.07 13.30 7.37
C ARG A 478 -18.27 12.30 6.53
N ASP A 479 -17.03 12.63 6.25
CA ASP A 479 -16.06 11.70 5.68
C ASP A 479 -15.19 11.15 6.82
N VAL A 480 -15.61 10.01 7.34
CA VAL A 480 -14.90 9.28 8.39
C VAL A 480 -14.31 8.01 7.78
N MET A 481 -13.03 7.78 7.98
CA MET A 481 -12.32 6.60 7.47
C MET A 481 -11.77 5.78 8.62
N VAL A 482 -11.86 4.45 8.51
CA VAL A 482 -11.06 3.51 9.27
C VAL A 482 -9.91 3.03 8.39
N GLN A 483 -8.69 3.02 8.93
CA GLN A 483 -7.48 2.69 8.17
C GLN A 483 -6.48 1.91 9.00
N ALA A 484 -5.81 0.97 8.33
CA ALA A 484 -4.71 0.17 8.86
C ALA A 484 -3.39 0.93 8.80
N TRP A 485 -2.54 0.73 9.81
CA TRP A 485 -1.22 1.35 9.96
C TRP A 485 -0.17 0.31 10.35
N TYR A 486 -0.29 -0.90 9.87
CA TYR A 486 0.60 -2.00 10.24
C TYR A 486 0.67 -2.16 11.77
N GLN A 487 1.89 -2.18 12.36
CA GLN A 487 2.08 -2.24 13.81
C GLN A 487 1.74 -0.93 14.55
N GLY A 488 1.38 0.13 13.84
CA GLY A 488 0.67 1.29 14.41
C GLY A 488 -0.82 1.05 14.63
N GLY A 489 -1.32 -0.16 14.29
CA GLY A 489 -2.68 -0.60 14.55
C GLY A 489 -3.72 -0.03 13.59
N ILE A 490 -4.86 0.37 14.14
CA ILE A 490 -6.01 0.90 13.42
C ILE A 490 -6.28 2.32 13.89
N SER A 491 -6.49 3.23 12.94
CA SER A 491 -6.95 4.60 13.21
C SER A 491 -8.29 4.84 12.54
N VAL A 492 -9.22 5.45 13.26
CA VAL A 492 -10.44 6.04 12.71
C VAL A 492 -10.28 7.54 12.76
N PHE A 493 -10.41 8.21 11.63
CA PHE A 493 -10.21 9.66 11.54
C PHE A 493 -11.27 10.34 10.69
N ASP A 494 -11.57 11.57 11.05
CA ASP A 494 -12.46 12.46 10.32
C ASP A 494 -11.62 13.37 9.40
N TRP A 495 -11.94 13.38 8.12
CA TRP A 495 -11.33 14.22 7.10
C TRP A 495 -12.36 15.00 6.28
N THR A 496 -13.52 15.24 6.90
CA THR A 496 -14.59 16.08 6.33
C THR A 496 -14.06 17.45 5.93
N ASP A 497 -13.25 18.08 6.80
CA ASP A 497 -12.38 19.20 6.43
C ASP A 497 -11.04 18.64 5.93
N PRO A 498 -10.78 18.63 4.60
CA PRO A 498 -9.56 18.05 4.06
C PRO A 498 -8.28 18.80 4.47
N ALA A 499 -8.40 20.00 5.04
CA ALA A 499 -7.25 20.76 5.57
C ALA A 499 -6.93 20.45 7.03
N LYS A 500 -7.83 19.79 7.76
CA LYS A 500 -7.72 19.55 9.22
C LYS A 500 -8.22 18.16 9.63
N PRO A 501 -7.69 17.08 9.05
CA PRO A 501 -8.06 15.73 9.48
C PRO A 501 -7.60 15.48 10.92
N PHE A 502 -8.37 14.67 11.67
CA PHE A 502 -8.04 14.34 13.06
C PHE A 502 -8.56 12.96 13.46
N GLU A 503 -7.82 12.30 14.35
CA GLU A 503 -8.18 10.98 14.87
C GLU A 503 -9.37 11.07 15.84
N ILE A 504 -10.30 10.12 15.71
CA ILE A 504 -11.49 10.04 16.57
C ILE A 504 -11.56 8.73 17.37
N ALA A 505 -10.91 7.67 16.87
CA ALA A 505 -10.82 6.40 17.57
C ALA A 505 -9.56 5.63 17.11
N SER A 506 -9.09 4.70 17.94
CA SER A 506 -7.93 3.87 17.62
C SER A 506 -7.94 2.53 18.35
N PHE A 507 -7.27 1.55 17.76
CA PHE A 507 -6.90 0.29 18.38
C PHE A 507 -5.51 -0.10 17.93
N ASP A 508 -4.62 -0.39 18.89
CA ASP A 508 -3.26 -0.82 18.63
C ASP A 508 -2.90 -2.03 19.49
N ARG A 509 -2.19 -2.97 18.91
CA ARG A 509 -1.57 -4.10 19.60
C ARG A 509 -0.07 -3.98 19.44
N GLY A 510 0.66 -4.00 20.55
CA GLY A 510 2.11 -3.84 20.54
C GLY A 510 2.84 -4.78 19.59
N PRO A 511 4.12 -4.51 19.32
CA PRO A 511 4.90 -5.21 18.31
C PRO A 511 4.93 -6.73 18.54
N VAL A 512 5.09 -7.47 17.47
CA VAL A 512 5.23 -8.93 17.54
C VAL A 512 6.53 -9.32 18.24
N ASP A 513 7.62 -8.57 18.02
CA ASP A 513 8.96 -8.79 18.57
C ASP A 513 9.55 -7.47 19.08
N SER A 514 10.06 -7.44 20.31
CA SER A 514 10.65 -6.24 20.93
C SER A 514 12.08 -5.96 20.48
N THR A 515 12.75 -6.91 19.84
CA THR A 515 14.20 -6.85 19.56
C THR A 515 14.53 -6.57 18.09
N ARG A 516 13.58 -6.84 17.21
CA ARG A 516 13.74 -6.66 15.76
C ARG A 516 12.41 -6.35 15.11
N MET A 517 12.46 -5.68 13.99
CA MET A 517 11.29 -5.52 13.14
C MET A 517 10.92 -6.84 12.49
N VAL A 518 9.68 -7.27 12.69
CA VAL A 518 9.03 -8.37 12.00
C VAL A 518 7.71 -7.89 11.41
N SER A 519 7.23 -8.57 10.40
CA SER A 519 5.94 -8.24 9.80
C SER A 519 4.80 -8.52 10.80
N GLY A 520 3.94 -7.57 11.03
CA GLY A 520 2.84 -7.66 12.01
C GLY A 520 1.93 -6.44 11.97
N GLY A 521 0.89 -6.46 12.79
CA GLY A 521 -0.13 -5.43 12.88
C GLY A 521 -1.20 -5.52 11.78
N SER A 522 -1.97 -4.47 11.61
CA SER A 522 -3.11 -4.45 10.69
C SER A 522 -2.65 -4.28 9.24
N TRP A 523 -2.86 -5.29 8.39
CA TRP A 523 -2.68 -5.19 6.93
C TRP A 523 -3.77 -4.30 6.33
N SER A 524 -5.04 -4.60 6.65
CA SER A 524 -6.19 -3.86 6.18
C SER A 524 -7.30 -3.87 7.23
N VAL A 525 -8.16 -2.88 7.16
CA VAL A 525 -9.33 -2.77 8.03
C VAL A 525 -10.48 -2.12 7.29
N TYR A 526 -11.66 -2.71 7.40
CA TYR A 526 -12.86 -2.21 6.73
C TYR A 526 -14.04 -2.14 7.68
N TRP A 527 -14.87 -1.14 7.47
CA TRP A 527 -16.19 -1.11 8.06
C TRP A 527 -17.15 -1.96 7.22
N TYR A 528 -17.73 -2.98 7.83
CA TYR A 528 -18.69 -3.85 7.18
C TYR A 528 -19.89 -4.11 8.09
N ASN A 529 -21.08 -3.60 7.69
CA ASN A 529 -22.37 -3.87 8.33
C ASN A 529 -22.44 -3.57 9.84
N GLY A 530 -21.71 -2.57 10.32
CA GLY A 530 -21.66 -2.16 11.72
C GLY A 530 -20.43 -2.66 12.47
N GLN A 531 -19.57 -3.43 11.80
CA GLN A 531 -18.34 -3.96 12.38
C GLN A 531 -17.11 -3.34 11.70
N ILE A 532 -16.05 -3.20 12.46
CA ILE A 532 -14.70 -2.89 11.97
C ILE A 532 -13.93 -4.21 12.00
N VAL A 533 -13.60 -4.73 10.83
CA VAL A 533 -12.92 -6.02 10.68
C VAL A 533 -11.53 -5.79 10.13
N SER A 534 -10.51 -6.26 10.83
CA SER A 534 -9.10 -6.11 10.47
C SER A 534 -8.43 -7.44 10.20
N SER A 535 -7.65 -7.47 9.12
CA SER A 535 -6.69 -8.54 8.85
C SER A 535 -5.39 -8.23 9.58
N GLU A 536 -5.11 -8.95 10.65
CA GLU A 536 -3.86 -8.84 11.39
C GLU A 536 -2.83 -9.83 10.82
N ILE A 537 -1.71 -9.28 10.37
CA ILE A 537 -0.68 -9.96 9.55
C ILE A 537 -0.19 -11.27 10.17
N ALA A 538 0.15 -11.24 11.46
CA ALA A 538 0.81 -12.35 12.15
C ALA A 538 -0.16 -13.20 12.99
N ARG A 539 -1.31 -12.65 13.37
CA ARG A 539 -2.16 -13.21 14.43
C ARG A 539 -3.48 -13.78 13.92
N GLY A 540 -4.14 -13.12 12.93
CA GLY A 540 -5.40 -13.60 12.38
C GLY A 540 -6.40 -12.48 12.06
N LEU A 541 -7.61 -12.53 12.61
CA LEU A 541 -8.68 -11.58 12.36
C LEU A 541 -9.08 -10.87 13.66
N ASP A 542 -9.04 -9.54 13.66
CA ASP A 542 -9.57 -8.73 14.76
C ASP A 542 -10.90 -8.10 14.37
N VAL A 543 -11.86 -8.05 15.31
CA VAL A 543 -13.17 -7.43 15.12
C VAL A 543 -13.41 -6.41 16.21
N ALA A 544 -13.87 -5.23 15.84
CA ALA A 544 -14.22 -4.15 16.72
C ALA A 544 -15.49 -3.43 16.26
N GLU A 545 -16.03 -2.57 17.11
CA GLU A 545 -17.15 -1.70 16.78
C GLU A 545 -16.92 -0.29 17.35
N MET A 546 -17.54 0.70 16.72
CA MET A 546 -17.58 2.06 17.25
C MET A 546 -18.41 2.11 18.53
N ILE A 547 -17.94 2.88 19.51
CA ILE A 547 -18.73 3.25 20.69
C ILE A 547 -18.93 4.78 20.75
N PRO A 548 -20.02 5.26 21.39
CA PRO A 548 -20.25 6.70 21.50
C PRO A 548 -19.13 7.39 22.25
N SER A 549 -18.77 8.57 21.77
CA SER A 549 -17.70 9.38 22.33
C SER A 549 -18.02 10.87 22.13
N ARG A 550 -17.10 11.76 22.55
CA ARG A 550 -17.21 13.19 22.23
C ARG A 550 -17.12 13.51 20.72
N PHE A 551 -16.65 12.56 19.91
CA PHE A 551 -16.44 12.73 18.47
C PHE A 551 -17.57 12.15 17.61
N VAL A 552 -18.19 11.06 18.08
CA VAL A 552 -19.27 10.36 17.39
C VAL A 552 -20.33 9.98 18.40
N THR A 553 -21.56 10.42 18.14
CA THR A 553 -22.71 10.14 19.01
C THR A 553 -23.28 8.74 18.75
N GLN A 554 -24.04 8.19 19.72
CA GLN A 554 -24.76 6.93 19.49
C GLN A 554 -25.70 7.03 18.28
N ASN A 555 -26.33 8.18 18.07
CA ASN A 555 -27.25 8.38 16.95
C ASN A 555 -26.55 8.33 15.58
N GLU A 556 -25.33 8.89 15.48
CA GLU A 556 -24.51 8.77 14.26
C GLU A 556 -24.09 7.31 14.01
N ILE A 557 -23.73 6.57 15.06
CA ILE A 557 -23.41 5.13 14.98
C ILE A 557 -24.65 4.34 14.52
N ASP A 558 -25.81 4.62 15.10
CA ASP A 558 -27.06 3.96 14.73
C ASP A 558 -27.42 4.25 13.27
N ALA A 559 -27.22 5.49 12.81
CA ALA A 559 -27.43 5.87 11.41
C ALA A 559 -26.45 5.16 10.48
N ALA A 560 -25.17 5.09 10.83
CA ALA A 560 -24.17 4.33 10.10
C ALA A 560 -24.57 2.85 9.96
N ASN A 561 -25.06 2.26 11.03
CA ASN A 561 -25.47 0.85 11.09
C ASN A 561 -26.72 0.53 10.25
N THR A 562 -27.43 1.55 9.73
CA THR A 562 -28.52 1.33 8.75
C THR A 562 -28.01 1.02 7.35
N VAL A 563 -26.78 1.43 7.02
CA VAL A 563 -26.13 1.09 5.74
C VAL A 563 -25.75 -0.38 5.77
N LYS A 564 -26.10 -1.12 4.72
CA LYS A 564 -25.78 -2.55 4.61
C LYS A 564 -25.21 -2.86 3.25
N PHE A 565 -24.12 -3.60 3.25
CA PHE A 565 -23.49 -4.16 2.07
C PHE A 565 -23.78 -5.66 1.97
N THR A 566 -24.07 -6.14 0.77
CA THR A 566 -24.07 -7.58 0.47
C THR A 566 -22.67 -8.08 0.18
N GLU A 567 -21.83 -7.21 -0.40
CA GLU A 567 -20.43 -7.46 -0.73
C GLU A 567 -19.62 -6.19 -0.51
N LEU A 568 -18.34 -6.35 -0.14
CA LEU A 568 -17.38 -5.26 -0.06
C LEU A 568 -16.00 -5.79 -0.44
N ASN A 569 -15.33 -5.07 -1.33
CA ASN A 569 -13.97 -5.36 -1.78
C ASN A 569 -13.01 -4.23 -1.42
N ALA A 570 -11.74 -4.58 -1.22
CA ALA A 570 -10.68 -3.67 -0.79
C ALA A 570 -10.59 -2.39 -1.63
N GLN A 571 -10.51 -2.51 -2.94
CA GLN A 571 -10.34 -1.41 -3.89
C GLN A 571 -11.65 -1.03 -4.59
N GLY A 572 -12.78 -1.53 -4.10
CA GLY A 572 -14.12 -1.21 -4.60
C GLY A 572 -14.84 -0.23 -3.68
N GLN A 573 -14.95 1.04 -4.07
CA GLN A 573 -15.65 2.02 -3.23
C GLN A 573 -17.14 2.07 -3.58
N PRO A 574 -18.05 1.65 -2.67
CA PRO A 574 -19.48 1.82 -2.85
C PRO A 574 -19.86 3.28 -2.58
N LYS A 575 -20.89 3.76 -3.25
CA LYS A 575 -21.56 4.99 -2.84
C LYS A 575 -22.39 4.70 -1.59
N LEU A 576 -22.09 5.44 -0.52
CA LEU A 576 -22.83 5.32 0.74
C LEU A 576 -24.17 6.02 0.62
N GLU A 577 -25.25 5.30 0.92
CA GLU A 577 -26.62 5.81 0.93
C GLU A 577 -27.31 5.32 2.21
N TRP A 578 -27.97 6.24 2.90
CA TRP A 578 -28.65 5.95 4.16
C TRP A 578 -30.13 5.73 3.91
N PRO A 579 -30.67 4.56 4.25
CA PRO A 579 -32.11 4.37 4.20
C PRO A 579 -32.80 5.28 5.22
N PRO A 580 -34.04 5.76 4.93
CA PRO A 580 -34.80 6.55 5.90
C PRO A 580 -34.91 5.84 7.26
N SER A 581 -34.49 6.52 8.32
CA SER A 581 -34.51 5.98 9.68
C SER A 581 -34.68 7.09 10.72
N PHE A 582 -35.12 6.75 11.92
CA PHE A 582 -35.16 7.71 13.03
C PHE A 582 -33.77 8.23 13.42
N ALA A 583 -32.75 7.40 13.29
CA ALA A 583 -31.37 7.79 13.55
C ALA A 583 -30.89 8.85 12.54
N LEU A 584 -31.22 8.68 11.25
CA LEU A 584 -30.89 9.66 10.21
C LEU A 584 -31.68 10.97 10.36
N ALA A 585 -32.91 10.90 10.87
CA ALA A 585 -33.77 12.08 11.05
C ALA A 585 -33.40 12.95 12.28
N LYS A 586 -32.68 12.40 13.26
CA LYS A 586 -32.15 13.13 14.43
C LYS A 586 -30.85 13.85 14.11
#